data_b2685bad78f7236884425294f3ceb8b9
#
_entry.id   b2685bad78f7236884425294f3ceb8b9
#
_cell.length_a   1.000
_cell.length_b   1.000
_cell.length_c   1.000
_cell.angle_alpha   90.00
_cell.angle_beta   90.00
_cell.angle_gamma   90.00
#
_symmetry.space_group_name_H-M   'P 1'
#
loop_
_entity.id
_entity.type
_entity.pdbx_description
1 polymer ?
#
loop_
_entity_poly.entity_id
_entity_poly.type
_entity_poly.pdbx_seq_one_letter_code
_entity_poly.pdbx_strand_id
1 'polypeptide(L)'
;ASMTPVGAAGAAPFGAHGETEITAAAARGTPPAAREASDASGLAAGMLSYPVRIAPGATQDIVIALPLGTTALDPAKGELTEPPAIDFAALTGDAATPSEAFDANAARIAAGWTDRFDTFDIRLPDQDLVDMLRAQGAYMLINQTGPAMQPGPRNYNRSFLRDGAATAAVLLRMGQPQIARDYLRWYT
;
A
#
# COMPACT_ATOMS: atom_id res chain seq x y z
N ALA A 1 22.72 4.89 -0.85
CA ALA A 1 22.43 6.34 -0.81
C ALA A 1 21.30 6.56 0.18
N SER A 2 21.55 7.28 1.27
CA SER A 2 20.50 7.67 2.22
C SER A 2 19.62 8.70 1.52
N MET A 3 18.36 8.37 1.25
CA MET A 3 17.37 9.35 0.82
C MET A 3 16.95 10.18 2.03
N THR A 4 17.71 11.21 2.33
CA THR A 4 17.31 12.17 3.35
C THR A 4 16.29 13.11 2.71
N PRO A 5 15.08 13.27 3.26
CA PRO A 5 14.12 14.23 2.71
C PRO A 5 14.73 15.64 2.74
N VAL A 6 14.82 16.26 1.58
CA VAL A 6 15.33 17.63 1.39
C VAL A 6 14.19 18.63 1.60
N GLY A 7 13.36 18.42 2.60
CA GLY A 7 12.21 19.25 2.88
C GLY A 7 12.00 19.56 4.35
N ALA A 8 11.18 20.54 4.66
CA ALA A 8 10.75 20.78 6.02
C ALA A 8 9.70 19.73 6.42
N ALA A 9 9.87 19.15 7.59
CA ALA A 9 8.89 18.24 8.18
C ALA A 9 8.16 18.95 9.32
N GLY A 10 6.87 18.74 9.42
CA GLY A 10 6.05 19.22 10.54
C GLY A 10 5.06 18.15 10.99
N ALA A 11 4.75 18.11 12.26
CA ALA A 11 3.81 17.19 12.85
C ALA A 11 2.84 17.93 13.77
N ALA A 12 1.60 17.45 13.86
CA ALA A 12 0.59 18.01 14.76
C ALA A 12 -0.35 16.89 15.23
N PRO A 13 -0.93 16.99 16.43
CA PRO A 13 -1.97 16.10 16.90
C PRO A 13 -3.25 16.27 16.08
N PHE A 14 -4.12 15.26 16.14
CA PHE A 14 -5.43 15.31 15.49
C PHE A 14 -6.39 16.21 16.30
N GLY A 15 -7.09 17.12 15.64
CA GLY A 15 -8.05 18.01 16.30
C GLY A 15 -9.36 17.33 16.66
N ALA A 16 -10.16 17.96 17.53
CA ALA A 16 -11.38 17.41 18.13
C ALA A 16 -12.49 17.01 17.13
N HIS A 17 -12.43 17.48 15.88
CA HIS A 17 -13.40 17.18 14.83
C HIS A 17 -12.75 16.59 13.56
N GLY A 18 -11.58 15.93 13.71
CA GLY A 18 -10.81 15.47 12.58
C GLY A 18 -10.05 16.57 11.83
N GLU A 19 -10.16 17.81 12.28
CA GLU A 19 -9.33 18.90 11.81
C GLU A 19 -7.96 18.80 12.45
N THR A 20 -6.92 18.97 11.66
CA THR A 20 -5.55 19.01 12.15
C THR A 20 -4.94 20.38 11.83
N GLU A 21 -3.98 20.79 12.63
CA GLU A 21 -3.15 21.96 12.30
C GLU A 21 -2.43 21.79 10.95
N ILE A 22 -2.25 20.54 10.50
CA ILE A 22 -1.68 20.19 9.21
C ILE A 22 -2.54 20.69 8.05
N THR A 23 -3.87 20.61 8.11
CA THR A 23 -4.75 21.11 7.03
C THR A 23 -4.63 22.62 6.88
N ALA A 24 -4.60 23.35 7.99
CA ALA A 24 -4.38 24.78 7.99
C ALA A 24 -2.95 25.16 7.54
N ALA A 25 -1.97 24.37 7.92
CA ALA A 25 -0.58 24.54 7.49
C ALA A 25 -0.43 24.30 5.97
N ALA A 26 -1.08 23.27 5.44
CA ALA A 26 -1.11 22.98 4.01
C ALA A 26 -1.75 24.13 3.21
N ALA A 27 -2.87 24.66 3.70
CA ALA A 27 -3.54 25.81 3.06
C ALA A 27 -2.67 27.08 3.04
N ARG A 28 -1.82 27.25 4.05
CA ARG A 28 -0.86 28.38 4.10
C ARG A 28 0.45 28.10 3.37
N GLY A 29 0.67 26.86 2.91
CA GLY A 29 1.94 26.43 2.30
C GLY A 29 3.13 26.44 3.28
N THR A 30 2.88 26.38 4.59
CA THR A 30 3.93 26.45 5.60
C THR A 30 3.77 25.28 6.58
N PRO A 31 4.72 24.34 6.66
CA PRO A 31 4.68 23.25 7.61
C PRO A 31 4.65 23.77 9.06
N PRO A 32 4.01 23.03 9.99
CA PRO A 32 4.14 23.31 11.42
C PRO A 32 5.59 23.33 11.87
N ALA A 33 5.91 24.12 12.88
CA ALA A 33 7.27 24.20 13.43
C ALA A 33 7.66 22.93 14.22
N ALA A 34 6.66 22.25 14.82
CA ALA A 34 6.88 21.00 15.55
C ALA A 34 7.28 19.88 14.59
N ARG A 35 8.30 19.10 14.94
CA ARG A 35 8.78 17.94 14.17
C ARG A 35 8.27 16.61 14.69
N GLU A 36 7.69 16.62 15.87
CA GLU A 36 7.12 15.46 16.56
C GLU A 36 5.75 15.83 17.10
N ALA A 37 4.83 14.89 17.06
CA ALA A 37 3.52 15.01 17.66
C ALA A 37 3.13 13.68 18.27
N SER A 38 2.52 13.75 19.46
CA SER A 38 1.91 12.61 20.13
C SER A 38 0.44 12.92 20.37
N ASP A 39 -0.40 11.94 20.15
CA ASP A 39 -1.84 12.04 20.35
C ASP A 39 -2.34 10.86 21.19
N ALA A 40 -3.11 11.15 22.23
CA ALA A 40 -3.62 10.14 23.16
C ALA A 40 -4.60 9.14 22.50
N SER A 41 -5.21 9.53 21.37
CA SER A 41 -6.07 8.64 20.56
C SER A 41 -5.30 7.77 19.58
N GLY A 42 -3.96 7.89 19.54
CA GLY A 42 -3.10 7.20 18.59
C GLY A 42 -3.11 7.82 17.18
N LEU A 43 -3.72 8.98 17.01
CA LEU A 43 -3.83 9.68 15.74
C LEU A 43 -2.91 10.90 15.75
N ALA A 44 -1.92 10.91 14.89
CA ALA A 44 -1.07 12.06 14.64
C ALA A 44 -0.98 12.30 13.13
N ALA A 45 -0.78 13.55 12.74
CA ALA A 45 -0.64 13.94 11.35
C ALA A 45 0.74 14.56 11.10
N GLY A 46 1.31 14.31 9.94
CA GLY A 46 2.59 14.87 9.52
C GLY A 46 2.51 15.51 8.14
N MET A 47 3.38 16.46 7.88
CA MET A 47 3.52 17.12 6.59
C MET A 47 4.99 17.17 6.21
N LEU A 48 5.27 16.77 4.96
CA LEU A 48 6.57 16.96 4.31
C LEU A 48 6.41 18.01 3.21
N SER A 49 7.30 18.97 3.16
CA SER A 49 7.32 20.02 2.15
C SER A 49 8.63 19.95 1.37
N TYR A 50 8.52 19.86 0.06
CA TYR A 50 9.66 19.76 -0.85
C TYR A 50 9.69 21.03 -1.73
N PRO A 51 10.57 22.01 -1.43
CA PRO A 51 10.75 23.15 -2.31
C PRO A 51 11.42 22.69 -3.60
N VAL A 52 10.73 22.87 -4.73
CA VAL A 52 11.25 22.51 -6.04
C VAL A 52 11.43 23.77 -6.92
N ARG A 53 12.48 23.77 -7.71
CA ARG A 53 12.71 24.77 -8.78
C ARG A 53 12.97 24.01 -10.07
N ILE A 54 12.03 24.08 -11.00
CA ILE A 54 12.09 23.35 -12.26
C ILE A 54 12.37 24.37 -13.38
N ALA A 55 13.49 24.19 -14.08
CA ALA A 55 13.82 24.99 -15.25
C ALA A 55 12.89 24.63 -16.43
N PRO A 56 12.70 25.52 -17.41
CA PRO A 56 11.92 25.20 -18.59
C PRO A 56 12.41 23.94 -19.29
N GLY A 57 11.50 22.97 -19.51
CA GLY A 57 11.80 21.69 -20.14
C GLY A 57 12.46 20.65 -19.24
N ALA A 58 12.71 20.96 -17.96
CA ALA A 58 13.24 20.00 -16.99
C ALA A 58 12.13 19.30 -16.20
N THR A 59 12.45 18.14 -15.65
CA THR A 59 11.59 17.36 -14.73
C THR A 59 12.35 17.11 -13.44
N GLN A 60 11.64 17.11 -12.33
CA GLN A 60 12.17 16.70 -11.04
C GLN A 60 11.19 15.71 -10.39
N ASP A 61 11.65 14.52 -10.08
CA ASP A 61 10.85 13.49 -9.46
C ASP A 61 11.08 13.46 -7.94
N ILE A 62 10.01 13.19 -7.19
CA ILE A 62 10.05 12.96 -5.75
C ILE A 62 9.47 11.58 -5.50
N VAL A 63 10.29 10.66 -5.02
CA VAL A 63 9.88 9.30 -4.68
C VAL A 63 9.71 9.17 -3.18
N ILE A 64 8.52 8.72 -2.76
CA ILE A 64 8.18 8.52 -1.36
C ILE A 64 7.94 7.03 -1.15
N ALA A 65 8.68 6.43 -0.22
CA ALA A 65 8.49 5.04 0.19
C ALA A 65 7.74 4.98 1.52
N LEU A 66 6.63 4.25 1.54
CA LEU A 66 5.86 3.97 2.75
C LEU A 66 5.87 2.47 3.00
N PRO A 67 6.31 2.01 4.20
CA PRO A 67 6.25 0.59 4.51
C PRO A 67 4.79 0.16 4.65
N LEU A 68 4.40 -0.88 3.93
CA LEU A 68 3.14 -1.58 4.12
C LEU A 68 3.36 -2.67 5.19
N GLY A 69 3.71 -2.26 6.39
CA GLY A 69 3.76 -3.16 7.53
C GLY A 69 2.38 -3.24 8.17
N THR A 70 1.93 -4.44 8.47
CA THR A 70 0.81 -4.58 9.40
C THR A 70 1.29 -4.13 10.77
N THR A 71 0.87 -2.96 11.20
CA THR A 71 0.82 -2.65 12.62
C THR A 71 -0.21 -3.60 13.22
N ALA A 72 0.22 -4.80 13.58
CA ALA A 72 -0.62 -5.70 14.32
C ALA A 72 -0.64 -5.24 15.77
N LEU A 73 -1.82 -5.18 16.36
CA LEU A 73 -1.92 -5.05 17.81
C LEU A 73 -1.27 -6.32 18.41
N ASP A 74 -0.23 -6.15 19.20
CA ASP A 74 0.31 -7.26 19.99
C ASP A 74 -0.74 -7.62 21.06
N PRO A 75 -1.44 -8.76 20.96
CA PRO A 75 -2.52 -9.11 21.87
C PRO A 75 -2.03 -9.32 23.31
N ALA A 76 -0.74 -9.55 23.51
CA ALA A 76 -0.15 -9.75 24.83
C ALA A 76 0.18 -8.42 25.52
N LYS A 77 0.45 -7.37 24.75
CA LYS A 77 0.88 -6.07 25.27
C LYS A 77 -0.16 -4.97 25.10
N GLY A 78 -1.14 -5.16 24.20
CA GLY A 78 -2.09 -4.11 23.82
C GLY A 78 -1.45 -2.94 23.10
N GLU A 79 -0.23 -3.12 22.60
CA GLU A 79 0.55 -2.12 21.90
C GLU A 79 0.59 -2.41 20.39
N LEU A 80 0.66 -1.35 19.60
CA LEU A 80 0.90 -1.50 18.16
C LEU A 80 2.36 -1.88 17.93
N THR A 81 2.59 -2.92 17.13
CA THR A 81 3.95 -3.26 16.68
C THR A 81 4.48 -2.15 15.79
N GLU A 82 5.75 -1.81 15.94
CA GLU A 82 6.39 -0.87 15.02
C GLU A 82 6.33 -1.42 13.58
N PRO A 83 6.06 -0.54 12.59
CA PRO A 83 6.15 -0.95 11.20
C PRO A 83 7.59 -1.38 10.88
N PRO A 84 7.78 -2.36 9.98
CA PRO A 84 9.11 -2.80 9.60
C PRO A 84 9.90 -1.62 9.02
N ALA A 85 11.18 -1.56 9.36
CA ALA A 85 12.08 -0.57 8.77
C ALA A 85 12.11 -0.73 7.24
N ILE A 86 12.15 0.39 6.52
CA ILE A 86 12.30 0.36 5.07
C ILE A 86 13.75 -0.03 4.76
N ASP A 87 13.91 -1.13 4.05
CA ASP A 87 15.20 -1.49 3.45
C ASP A 87 15.38 -0.71 2.14
N PHE A 88 15.98 0.46 2.26
CA PHE A 88 16.26 1.31 1.10
C PHE A 88 17.25 0.66 0.14
N ALA A 89 18.17 -0.18 0.59
CA ALA A 89 19.11 -0.87 -0.28
C ALA A 89 18.36 -1.88 -1.15
N ALA A 90 17.43 -2.63 -0.59
CA ALA A 90 16.58 -3.55 -1.35
C ALA A 90 15.64 -2.82 -2.34
N LEU A 91 15.18 -1.61 -2.00
CA LEU A 91 14.33 -0.81 -2.88
C LEU A 91 15.10 -0.18 -4.03
N THR A 92 16.33 0.28 -3.79
CA THR A 92 17.13 0.97 -4.81
C THR A 92 17.91 0.00 -5.69
N GLY A 93 18.36 -1.14 -5.12
CA GLY A 93 19.20 -2.09 -5.86
C GLY A 93 20.39 -1.38 -6.51
N ASP A 94 20.63 -1.65 -7.80
CA ASP A 94 21.68 -1.03 -8.59
C ASP A 94 21.27 0.26 -9.32
N ALA A 95 20.07 0.78 -9.05
CA ALA A 95 19.57 1.99 -9.70
C ALA A 95 20.41 3.23 -9.33
N ALA A 96 20.74 4.04 -10.32
CA ALA A 96 21.54 5.24 -10.12
C ALA A 96 20.72 6.39 -9.50
N THR A 97 19.40 6.38 -9.72
CA THR A 97 18.48 7.42 -9.22
C THR A 97 17.25 6.81 -8.55
N PRO A 98 16.58 7.55 -7.63
CA PRO A 98 15.32 7.11 -7.04
C PRO A 98 14.22 6.84 -8.07
N SER A 99 14.18 7.57 -9.18
CA SER A 99 13.20 7.40 -10.24
C SER A 99 13.43 6.07 -10.98
N GLU A 100 14.66 5.76 -11.33
CA GLU A 100 15.00 4.46 -11.93
C GLU A 100 14.64 3.29 -11.00
N ALA A 101 14.90 3.44 -9.69
CA ALA A 101 14.51 2.45 -8.70
C ALA A 101 12.97 2.25 -8.65
N PHE A 102 12.22 3.35 -8.71
CA PHE A 102 10.77 3.30 -8.75
C PHE A 102 10.27 2.57 -10.01
N ASP A 103 10.78 2.95 -11.18
CA ASP A 103 10.38 2.36 -12.46
C ASP A 103 10.70 0.86 -12.52
N ALA A 104 11.88 0.45 -12.05
CA ALA A 104 12.27 -0.94 -11.96
C ALA A 104 11.35 -1.75 -11.02
N ASN A 105 10.99 -1.20 -9.86
CA ASN A 105 10.06 -1.84 -8.94
C ASN A 105 8.64 -1.90 -9.51
N ALA A 106 8.16 -0.85 -10.16
CA ALA A 106 6.86 -0.82 -10.82
C ALA A 106 6.78 -1.88 -11.93
N ALA A 107 7.80 -1.98 -12.77
CA ALA A 107 7.88 -2.99 -13.82
C ALA A 107 7.90 -4.42 -13.25
N ARG A 108 8.66 -4.66 -12.18
CA ARG A 108 8.71 -5.97 -11.49
C ARG A 108 7.34 -6.35 -10.90
N ILE A 109 6.64 -5.40 -10.30
CA ILE A 109 5.30 -5.62 -9.74
C ILE A 109 4.30 -5.90 -10.87
N ALA A 110 4.34 -5.14 -11.97
CA ALA A 110 3.48 -5.34 -13.12
C ALA A 110 3.70 -6.74 -13.75
N ALA A 111 4.96 -7.15 -13.92
CA ALA A 111 5.29 -8.49 -14.39
C ALA A 111 4.73 -9.58 -13.46
N GLY A 112 4.90 -9.43 -12.15
CA GLY A 112 4.36 -10.37 -11.17
C GLY A 112 2.82 -10.48 -11.19
N TRP A 113 2.11 -9.41 -11.50
CA TRP A 113 0.66 -9.46 -11.73
C TRP A 113 0.30 -10.17 -13.03
N THR A 114 1.05 -9.91 -14.12
CA THR A 114 0.86 -10.59 -15.41
C THR A 114 1.06 -12.09 -15.26
N ASP A 115 2.19 -12.52 -14.70
CA ASP A 115 2.51 -13.93 -14.48
C ASP A 115 1.44 -14.65 -13.65
N ARG A 116 0.90 -13.96 -12.65
CA ARG A 116 -0.14 -14.51 -11.76
C ARG A 116 -1.45 -14.79 -12.48
N PHE A 117 -1.83 -13.98 -13.46
CA PHE A 117 -3.07 -14.13 -14.22
C PHE A 117 -2.88 -14.76 -15.61
N ASP A 118 -1.67 -15.10 -15.99
CA ASP A 118 -1.39 -15.87 -17.22
C ASP A 118 -1.75 -17.37 -17.10
N THR A 119 -2.28 -17.76 -15.94
CA THR A 119 -2.71 -19.14 -15.64
C THR A 119 -4.04 -19.52 -16.31
N PHE A 120 -4.78 -18.57 -16.84
CA PHE A 120 -6.00 -18.83 -17.61
C PHE A 120 -6.10 -17.89 -18.82
N ASP A 121 -6.57 -18.43 -19.94
CA ASP A 121 -6.77 -17.67 -21.18
C ASP A 121 -8.28 -17.52 -21.44
N ILE A 122 -8.74 -16.28 -21.51
CA ILE A 122 -10.11 -15.93 -21.89
C ILE A 122 -10.03 -15.10 -23.16
N ARG A 123 -10.72 -15.57 -24.21
CA ARG A 123 -10.83 -14.87 -25.48
C ARG A 123 -12.30 -14.58 -25.79
N LEU A 124 -12.67 -13.35 -25.61
CA LEU A 124 -14.00 -12.83 -25.92
C LEU A 124 -13.87 -11.72 -26.97
N PRO A 125 -14.93 -11.50 -27.79
CA PRO A 125 -14.94 -10.37 -28.71
C PRO A 125 -14.83 -9.02 -28.01
N ASP A 126 -15.29 -8.93 -26.77
CA ASP A 126 -15.25 -7.76 -25.92
C ASP A 126 -14.02 -7.83 -25.00
N GLN A 127 -12.98 -7.07 -25.34
CA GLN A 127 -11.74 -7.02 -24.57
C GLN A 127 -11.92 -6.35 -23.21
N ASP A 128 -12.81 -5.35 -23.11
CA ASP A 128 -13.08 -4.65 -21.85
C ASP A 128 -13.63 -5.62 -20.79
N LEU A 129 -14.43 -6.58 -21.22
CA LEU A 129 -14.95 -7.64 -20.33
C LEU A 129 -13.82 -8.56 -19.84
N VAL A 130 -12.88 -8.92 -20.70
CA VAL A 130 -11.72 -9.73 -20.33
C VAL A 130 -10.85 -8.99 -19.31
N ASP A 131 -10.58 -7.72 -19.54
CA ASP A 131 -9.76 -6.89 -18.67
C ASP A 131 -10.47 -6.65 -17.32
N MET A 132 -11.79 -6.46 -17.33
CA MET A 132 -12.58 -6.38 -16.11
C MET A 132 -12.50 -7.68 -15.28
N LEU A 133 -12.59 -8.84 -15.89
CA LEU A 133 -12.48 -10.13 -15.19
C LEU A 133 -11.09 -10.32 -14.56
N ARG A 134 -10.03 -9.96 -15.27
CA ARG A 134 -8.65 -9.98 -14.74
C ARG A 134 -8.50 -9.01 -13.57
N ALA A 135 -9.01 -7.80 -13.70
CA ALA A 135 -8.98 -6.79 -12.64
C ALA A 135 -9.73 -7.27 -11.37
N GLN A 136 -10.88 -7.95 -11.52
CA GLN A 136 -11.59 -8.51 -10.36
C GLN A 136 -10.75 -9.56 -9.62
N GLY A 137 -10.02 -10.41 -10.33
CA GLY A 137 -9.06 -11.33 -9.71
C GLY A 137 -8.00 -10.61 -8.89
N ALA A 138 -7.44 -9.52 -9.43
CA ALA A 138 -6.46 -8.69 -8.71
C ALA A 138 -7.08 -8.04 -7.47
N TYR A 139 -8.29 -7.51 -7.55
CA TYR A 139 -8.99 -6.90 -6.41
C TYR A 139 -9.26 -7.90 -5.27
N MET A 140 -9.57 -9.16 -5.60
CA MET A 140 -9.69 -10.22 -4.59
C MET A 140 -8.36 -10.45 -3.87
N LEU A 141 -7.24 -10.49 -4.60
CA LEU A 141 -5.93 -10.75 -4.03
C LEU A 141 -5.36 -9.55 -3.25
N ILE A 142 -5.69 -8.31 -3.62
CA ILE A 142 -5.31 -7.11 -2.87
C ILE A 142 -5.92 -7.11 -1.46
N ASN A 143 -7.11 -7.69 -1.30
CA ASN A 143 -7.77 -7.81 -0.01
C ASN A 143 -7.32 -9.03 0.82
N GLN A 144 -6.29 -9.74 0.41
CA GLN A 144 -5.77 -10.90 1.11
C GLN A 144 -4.71 -10.49 2.14
N THR A 145 -4.76 -11.09 3.34
CA THR A 145 -3.71 -10.94 4.37
C THR A 145 -3.20 -12.33 4.76
N GLY A 146 -1.98 -12.66 4.31
CA GLY A 146 -1.50 -14.04 4.41
C GLY A 146 -2.46 -14.99 3.68
N PRO A 147 -2.89 -16.10 4.28
CA PRO A 147 -3.90 -16.99 3.70
C PRO A 147 -5.34 -16.50 3.86
N ALA A 148 -5.59 -15.51 4.72
CA ALA A 148 -6.93 -15.01 5.01
C ALA A 148 -7.47 -14.15 3.85
N MET A 149 -8.69 -14.43 3.41
CA MET A 149 -9.40 -13.66 2.39
C MET A 149 -10.44 -12.76 3.05
N GLN A 150 -10.31 -11.46 2.81
CA GLN A 150 -11.25 -10.45 3.31
C GLN A 150 -12.15 -9.97 2.17
N PRO A 151 -13.43 -9.65 2.45
CA PRO A 151 -14.32 -9.08 1.43
C PRO A 151 -13.98 -7.63 1.08
N GLY A 152 -13.20 -6.94 1.90
CA GLY A 152 -12.79 -5.57 1.65
C GLY A 152 -11.92 -4.97 2.76
N PRO A 153 -11.48 -3.73 2.60
CA PRO A 153 -10.68 -3.02 3.58
C PRO A 153 -11.53 -2.46 4.74
N ARG A 154 -10.89 -1.84 5.71
CA ARG A 154 -11.50 -1.15 6.85
C ARG A 154 -12.37 -2.08 7.71
N ASN A 155 -13.67 -1.81 7.81
CA ASN A 155 -14.61 -2.60 8.64
C ASN A 155 -14.77 -4.05 8.16
N TYR A 156 -14.42 -4.34 6.91
CA TYR A 156 -14.43 -5.67 6.31
C TYR A 156 -13.04 -6.31 6.25
N ASN A 157 -12.05 -5.74 6.93
CA ASN A 157 -10.70 -6.29 7.03
C ASN A 157 -10.62 -7.46 8.02
N ARG A 158 -11.50 -8.43 7.84
CA ARG A 158 -11.49 -9.73 8.53
C ARG A 158 -12.06 -10.80 7.63
N SER A 159 -11.64 -12.04 7.83
CA SER A 159 -12.12 -13.15 7.03
C SER A 159 -13.47 -13.65 7.54
N PHE A 160 -14.43 -13.78 6.62
CA PHE A 160 -15.71 -14.44 6.86
C PHE A 160 -15.76 -15.72 6.04
N LEU A 161 -16.25 -16.81 6.62
CA LEU A 161 -16.28 -18.13 5.96
C LEU A 161 -16.99 -18.10 4.61
N ARG A 162 -18.19 -17.54 4.57
CA ARG A 162 -18.99 -17.47 3.35
C ARG A 162 -18.30 -16.69 2.22
N ASP A 163 -17.80 -15.52 2.56
CA ASP A 163 -17.18 -14.60 1.59
C ASP A 163 -15.83 -15.17 1.12
N GLY A 164 -15.03 -15.68 2.03
CA GLY A 164 -13.75 -16.31 1.70
C GLY A 164 -13.92 -17.59 0.89
N ALA A 165 -14.95 -18.41 1.17
CA ALA A 165 -15.25 -19.61 0.39
C ALA A 165 -15.66 -19.25 -1.05
N ALA A 166 -16.49 -18.21 -1.23
CA ALA A 166 -16.88 -17.73 -2.55
C ALA A 166 -15.64 -17.20 -3.32
N THR A 167 -14.81 -16.38 -2.68
CA THR A 167 -13.56 -15.86 -3.26
C THR A 167 -12.61 -17.01 -3.63
N ALA A 168 -12.40 -17.97 -2.75
CA ALA A 168 -11.56 -19.14 -3.00
C ALA A 168 -12.06 -19.96 -4.21
N ALA A 169 -13.38 -20.14 -4.32
CA ALA A 169 -13.96 -20.85 -5.44
C ALA A 169 -13.76 -20.13 -6.79
N VAL A 170 -13.80 -18.81 -6.81
CA VAL A 170 -13.51 -18.00 -8.00
C VAL A 170 -12.02 -18.09 -8.35
N LEU A 171 -11.13 -17.87 -7.38
CA LEU A 171 -9.69 -17.94 -7.60
C LEU A 171 -9.24 -19.33 -8.08
N LEU A 172 -9.86 -20.40 -7.55
CA LEU A 172 -9.62 -21.77 -8.04
C LEU A 172 -9.95 -21.91 -9.53
N ARG A 173 -11.09 -21.34 -9.98
CA ARG A 173 -11.47 -21.33 -11.41
C ARG A 173 -10.58 -20.46 -12.26
N MET A 174 -9.98 -19.43 -11.67
CA MET A 174 -9.00 -18.55 -12.32
C MET A 174 -7.57 -19.12 -12.31
N GLY A 175 -7.40 -20.42 -12.04
CA GLY A 175 -6.10 -21.08 -12.08
C GLY A 175 -5.21 -20.80 -10.86
N GLN A 176 -5.79 -20.41 -9.72
CA GLN A 176 -5.08 -20.13 -8.47
C GLN A 176 -5.36 -21.20 -7.38
N PRO A 177 -5.10 -22.50 -7.62
CA PRO A 177 -5.49 -23.57 -6.70
C PRO A 177 -4.71 -23.51 -5.39
N GLN A 178 -3.49 -22.99 -5.41
CA GLN A 178 -2.67 -22.88 -4.22
C GLN A 178 -3.28 -21.92 -3.21
N ILE A 179 -3.73 -20.76 -3.67
CA ILE A 179 -4.34 -19.72 -2.82
C ILE A 179 -5.62 -20.26 -2.18
N ALA A 180 -6.48 -20.93 -2.95
CA ALA A 180 -7.70 -21.56 -2.44
C ALA A 180 -7.38 -22.63 -1.38
N ARG A 181 -6.37 -23.47 -1.61
CA ARG A 181 -5.92 -24.51 -0.67
C ARG A 181 -5.39 -23.92 0.63
N ASP A 182 -4.56 -22.86 0.54
CA ASP A 182 -3.95 -22.23 1.71
C ASP A 182 -5.01 -21.53 2.56
N TYR A 183 -6.01 -20.90 1.94
CA TYR A 183 -7.18 -20.39 2.65
C TYR A 183 -7.94 -21.49 3.41
N LEU A 184 -8.25 -22.63 2.75
CA LEU A 184 -8.96 -23.73 3.39
C LEU A 184 -8.18 -24.31 4.56
N ARG A 185 -6.87 -24.51 4.42
CA ARG A 185 -6.01 -25.01 5.50
C ARG A 185 -5.89 -24.05 6.67
N TRP A 186 -5.93 -22.77 6.40
CA TRP A 186 -5.86 -21.76 7.44
C TRP A 186 -7.18 -21.64 8.21
N TYR A 187 -8.31 -21.87 7.53
CA TYR A 187 -9.62 -21.68 8.11
C TYR A 187 -10.08 -22.91 8.94
N THR A 188 -9.55 -24.09 8.67
CA THR A 188 -9.86 -25.36 9.37
C THR A 188 -8.90 -25.65 10.51
#